data_0fd250f665308de172ad3b73230c5ec5
#
_entry.id   0fd250f665308de172ad3b73230c5ec5
#
_cell.length_a   1.000
_cell.length_b   1.000
_cell.length_c   1.000
_cell.angle_alpha   90.00
_cell.angle_beta   90.00
_cell.angle_gamma   90.00
#
_symmetry.space_group_name_H-M   'P 1'
#
loop_
_entity.id
_entity.type
_entity.pdbx_description
1 polymer ?
#
loop_
_entity_poly.entity_id
_entity_poly.type
_entity_poly.pdbx_seq_one_letter_code
_entity_poly.pdbx_strand_id
1 'polypeptide(L)'
;MKTSRGDVVLVLFPNSDLRTAKRRPALVIQRENLDSGLTQTVVAMISSNLARRGHPSRVFVGVNSKEAKVAGLRLDSVIMTDNLATVLEAEVDCVLGRLPDMQLVDAALKHTLALA
;
A
#
# COMPACT_ATOMS: atom_id res chain seq x y z
N MET A 1 9.73 -12.02 5.62
CA MET A 1 8.43 -12.59 5.17
C MET A 1 8.23 -12.25 3.71
N LYS A 2 8.04 -13.24 2.89
CA LYS A 2 7.76 -13.03 1.47
C LYS A 2 6.32 -12.55 1.28
N THR A 3 6.15 -11.50 0.49
CA THR A 3 4.84 -10.89 0.23
C THR A 3 4.46 -11.04 -1.23
N SER A 4 3.18 -10.89 -1.50
CA SER A 4 2.61 -10.92 -2.85
C SER A 4 1.93 -9.60 -3.17
N ARG A 5 1.89 -9.24 -4.45
CA ARG A 5 1.20 -8.03 -4.90
C ARG A 5 -0.26 -8.06 -4.47
N GLY A 6 -0.71 -6.99 -3.87
CA GLY A 6 -2.06 -6.88 -3.30
C GLY A 6 -2.15 -7.20 -1.81
N ASP A 7 -1.10 -7.76 -1.21
CA ASP A 7 -1.08 -7.95 0.23
C ASP A 7 -1.14 -6.60 0.94
N VAL A 8 -1.96 -6.52 1.97
CA VAL A 8 -1.96 -5.41 2.91
C VAL A 8 -1.13 -5.84 4.11
N VAL A 9 -0.05 -5.12 4.36
CA VAL A 9 0.96 -5.48 5.36
C VAL A 9 1.11 -4.39 6.39
N LEU A 10 1.53 -4.78 7.59
CA LEU A 10 1.93 -3.84 8.63
C LEU A 10 3.45 -3.71 8.56
N VAL A 11 3.93 -2.51 8.34
CA VAL A 11 5.35 -2.25 8.08
C VAL A 11 5.76 -0.91 8.65
N LEU A 12 7.04 -0.78 8.98
CA LEU A 12 7.62 0.48 9.40
C LEU A 12 7.75 1.38 8.17
N PHE A 13 6.87 2.38 8.08
CA PHE A 13 6.83 3.28 6.93
C PHE A 13 7.46 4.63 7.30
N PRO A 14 8.33 5.19 6.45
CA PRO A 14 8.97 6.47 6.74
C PRO A 14 7.95 7.61 6.80
N ASN A 15 8.13 8.51 7.75
CA ASN A 15 7.35 9.74 7.83
C ASN A 15 7.87 10.77 6.81
N SER A 16 7.09 11.83 6.59
CA SER A 16 7.44 12.86 5.61
C SER A 16 8.73 13.62 5.94
N ASP A 17 9.18 13.59 7.21
CA ASP A 17 10.45 14.22 7.61
C ASP A 17 11.68 13.41 7.18
N LEU A 18 11.48 12.18 6.71
CA LEU A 18 12.52 11.22 6.27
C LEU A 18 13.53 10.86 7.38
N ARG A 19 13.24 11.20 8.62
CA ARG A 19 14.10 10.91 9.79
C ARG A 19 13.49 9.87 10.71
N THR A 20 12.16 9.85 10.78
CA THR A 20 11.41 8.97 11.65
C THR A 20 10.53 8.05 10.82
N ALA A 21 10.07 6.97 11.43
CA ALA A 21 9.19 6.02 10.80
C ALA A 21 8.15 5.55 11.80
N LYS A 22 7.00 5.11 11.30
CA LYS A 22 5.89 4.63 12.12
C LYS A 22 5.32 3.38 11.49
N ARG A 23 4.89 2.43 12.32
CA ARG A 23 4.15 1.26 11.81
C ARG A 23 2.84 1.70 11.21
N ARG A 24 2.63 1.29 9.96
CA ARG A 24 1.43 1.65 9.20
C ARG A 24 1.03 0.49 8.32
N PRO A 25 -0.26 0.37 8.01
CA PRO A 25 -0.67 -0.50 6.92
C PRO A 25 -0.15 0.07 5.60
N ALA A 26 0.27 -0.82 4.73
CA ALA A 26 0.74 -0.48 3.39
C ALA A 26 0.32 -1.57 2.42
N LEU A 27 0.15 -1.19 1.16
CA LEU A 27 -0.24 -2.11 0.10
C LEU A 27 0.98 -2.49 -0.72
N VAL A 28 1.24 -3.78 -0.86
CA VAL A 28 2.31 -4.28 -1.73
C VAL A 28 1.88 -4.07 -3.18
N ILE A 29 2.68 -3.28 -3.91
CA ILE A 29 2.40 -2.97 -5.31
C ILE A 29 3.44 -3.56 -6.27
N GLN A 30 4.53 -4.09 -5.73
CA GLN A 30 5.58 -4.68 -6.54
C GLN A 30 5.06 -5.89 -7.31
N ARG A 31 5.50 -6.01 -8.55
CA ARG A 31 5.17 -7.14 -9.41
C ARG A 31 5.52 -8.47 -8.74
N GLU A 32 4.64 -9.46 -8.89
CA GLU A 32 4.93 -10.84 -8.50
C GLU A 32 6.22 -11.33 -9.17
N ASN A 33 7.07 -11.97 -8.40
CA ASN A 33 8.29 -12.60 -8.90
C ASN A 33 9.14 -11.64 -9.75
N LEU A 34 9.37 -10.43 -9.22
CA LEU A 34 10.23 -9.47 -9.91
C LEU A 34 11.66 -9.99 -10.08
N ASP A 35 12.11 -10.85 -9.15
CA ASP A 35 13.41 -11.52 -9.21
C ASP A 35 14.58 -10.55 -9.35
N SER A 36 14.52 -9.46 -8.60
CA SER A 36 15.60 -8.44 -8.60
C SER A 36 16.87 -8.91 -7.89
N GLY A 37 16.81 -10.05 -7.18
CA GLY A 37 17.90 -10.51 -6.33
C GLY A 37 17.94 -9.83 -4.97
N LEU A 38 17.01 -8.93 -4.68
CA LEU A 38 16.95 -8.20 -3.41
C LEU A 38 15.72 -8.65 -2.60
N THR A 39 15.92 -8.78 -1.29
CA THR A 39 14.85 -9.19 -0.35
C THR A 39 14.07 -7.97 0.13
N GLN A 40 13.45 -7.27 -0.79
CA GLN A 40 12.71 -6.03 -0.56
C GLN A 40 11.46 -6.00 -1.42
N THR A 41 10.52 -5.12 -1.06
CA THR A 41 9.31 -4.92 -1.84
C THR A 41 8.89 -3.45 -1.84
N VAL A 42 8.20 -3.03 -2.89
CA VAL A 42 7.69 -1.67 -3.03
C VAL A 42 6.25 -1.65 -2.54
N VAL A 43 5.96 -0.70 -1.65
CA VAL A 43 4.64 -0.56 -1.04
C VAL A 43 4.12 0.86 -1.20
N ALA A 44 2.79 1.00 -1.17
CA ALA A 44 2.08 2.27 -1.12
C ALA A 44 1.52 2.47 0.29
N MET A 45 1.65 3.67 0.84
CA MET A 45 1.11 4.00 2.15
C MET A 45 -0.41 3.92 2.15
N ILE A 46 -0.97 3.37 3.22
CA ILE A 46 -2.40 3.43 3.50
C ILE A 46 -2.61 4.37 4.68
N SER A 47 -3.40 5.43 4.46
CA SER A 47 -3.65 6.47 5.46
C SER A 47 -5.10 6.41 5.93
N SER A 48 -5.34 6.70 7.20
CA SER A 48 -6.70 6.93 7.72
C SER A 48 -7.09 8.41 7.70
N ASN A 49 -6.24 9.28 7.20
CA ASN A 49 -6.56 10.70 7.06
C ASN A 49 -7.40 10.92 5.80
N LEU A 50 -8.71 11.07 5.99
CA LEU A 50 -9.67 11.18 4.90
C LEU A 50 -9.59 12.51 4.13
N ALA A 51 -8.87 13.50 4.64
CA ALA A 51 -8.62 14.72 3.89
C ALA A 51 -7.79 14.47 2.62
N ARG A 52 -7.14 13.33 2.55
CA ARG A 52 -6.30 12.94 1.40
C ARG A 52 -7.04 12.27 0.26
N ARG A 53 -8.32 11.92 0.47
CA ARG A 53 -9.11 11.26 -0.57
C ARG A 53 -9.51 12.25 -1.68
N GLY A 54 -9.96 11.71 -2.80
CA GLY A 54 -10.51 12.51 -3.90
C GLY A 54 -9.49 12.97 -4.94
N HIS A 55 -8.24 12.53 -4.82
CA HIS A 55 -7.20 12.79 -5.81
C HIS A 55 -7.03 11.57 -6.73
N PRO A 56 -6.73 11.76 -8.05
CA PRO A 56 -6.55 10.63 -8.98
C PRO A 56 -5.46 9.63 -8.58
N SER A 57 -4.46 10.07 -7.79
CA SER A 57 -3.40 9.20 -7.28
C SER A 57 -3.81 8.39 -6.06
N ARG A 58 -5.04 8.51 -5.58
CA ARG A 58 -5.46 7.92 -4.33
C ARG A 58 -6.72 7.10 -4.48
N VAL A 59 -6.80 6.01 -3.73
CA VAL A 59 -7.93 5.09 -3.77
C VAL A 59 -8.57 5.03 -2.39
N PHE A 60 -9.83 5.43 -2.29
CA PHE A 60 -10.59 5.32 -1.05
C PHE A 60 -11.12 3.90 -0.88
N VAL A 61 -10.97 3.37 0.33
CA VAL A 61 -11.54 2.06 0.72
C VAL A 61 -12.36 2.27 1.99
N GLY A 62 -13.67 2.18 1.86
CA GLY A 62 -14.59 2.34 3.00
C GLY A 62 -14.57 1.12 3.91
N VAL A 63 -14.55 1.34 5.21
CA VAL A 63 -14.43 0.27 6.23
C VAL A 63 -15.54 -0.77 6.14
N ASN A 64 -16.72 -0.38 5.66
CA ASN A 64 -17.87 -1.28 5.55
C ASN A 64 -17.91 -2.03 4.22
N SER A 65 -16.96 -1.78 3.33
CA SER A 65 -16.88 -2.48 2.05
C SER A 65 -16.35 -3.91 2.21
N LYS A 66 -16.64 -4.77 1.24
CA LYS A 66 -16.06 -6.12 1.19
C LYS A 66 -14.55 -6.05 1.05
N GLU A 67 -14.06 -5.11 0.26
CA GLU A 67 -12.64 -4.89 0.01
C GLU A 67 -11.90 -4.61 1.31
N ALA A 68 -12.43 -3.73 2.15
CA ALA A 68 -11.81 -3.40 3.43
C ALA A 68 -11.74 -4.62 4.36
N LYS A 69 -12.79 -5.42 4.40
CA LYS A 69 -12.85 -6.61 5.25
C LYS A 69 -11.82 -7.65 4.84
N VAL A 70 -11.72 -7.93 3.55
CA VAL A 70 -10.75 -8.89 3.01
C VAL A 70 -9.32 -8.35 3.16
N ALA A 71 -9.14 -7.05 3.01
CA ALA A 71 -7.84 -6.39 3.17
C ALA A 71 -7.41 -6.23 4.63
N GLY A 72 -8.28 -6.53 5.59
CA GLY A 72 -7.97 -6.38 7.01
C GLY A 72 -7.92 -4.94 7.48
N LEU A 73 -8.58 -4.02 6.78
CA LEU A 73 -8.65 -2.61 7.16
C LEU A 73 -9.81 -2.39 8.13
N ARG A 74 -9.51 -1.73 9.24
CA ARG A 74 -10.48 -1.48 10.31
C ARG A 74 -11.01 -0.06 10.36
N LEU A 75 -10.52 0.81 9.48
CA LEU A 75 -10.90 2.21 9.37
C LEU A 75 -11.12 2.54 7.90
N ASP A 76 -11.90 3.56 7.62
CA ASP A 76 -11.91 4.18 6.30
C ASP A 76 -10.48 4.55 5.94
N SER A 77 -10.04 4.16 4.77
CA SER A 77 -8.63 4.23 4.39
C SER A 77 -8.46 4.83 3.01
N VAL A 78 -7.31 5.45 2.80
CA VAL A 78 -6.90 6.01 1.51
C VAL A 78 -5.57 5.38 1.13
N ILE A 79 -5.54 4.65 0.02
CA ILE A 79 -4.31 4.11 -0.55
C ILE A 79 -3.65 5.22 -1.35
N MET A 80 -2.43 5.58 -0.99
CA MET A 80 -1.72 6.72 -1.57
C MET A 80 -0.64 6.23 -2.53
N THR A 81 -0.94 6.19 -3.82
CA THR A 81 0.06 5.79 -4.82
C THR A 81 1.10 6.88 -5.08
N ASP A 82 0.89 8.06 -4.56
CA ASP A 82 1.88 9.15 -4.56
C ASP A 82 2.78 9.14 -3.31
N ASN A 83 2.67 8.11 -2.49
CA ASN A 83 3.54 7.91 -1.34
C ASN A 83 4.02 6.45 -1.30
N LEU A 84 5.08 6.19 -2.05
CA LEU A 84 5.65 4.85 -2.22
C LEU A 84 6.94 4.74 -1.41
N ALA A 85 7.23 3.54 -0.93
CA ALA A 85 8.48 3.24 -0.26
C ALA A 85 8.94 1.84 -0.62
N THR A 86 10.25 1.64 -0.63
CA THR A 86 10.85 0.32 -0.70
C THR A 86 11.21 -0.10 0.71
N VAL A 87 10.73 -1.26 1.13
CA VAL A 87 10.96 -1.79 2.46
C VAL A 87 11.60 -3.17 2.37
N LEU A 88 12.42 -3.51 3.38
CA LEU A 88 12.96 -4.87 3.47
C LEU A 88 11.84 -5.83 3.86
N GLU A 89 11.81 -7.00 3.24
CA GLU A 89 10.82 -8.01 3.60
C GLU A 89 10.93 -8.42 5.07
N ALA A 90 12.12 -8.37 5.65
CA ALA A 90 12.33 -8.63 7.06
C ALA A 90 11.65 -7.60 7.98
N GLU A 91 11.33 -6.42 7.48
CA GLU A 91 10.64 -5.36 8.24
C GLU A 91 9.12 -5.45 8.16
N VAL A 92 8.59 -6.38 7.38
CA VAL A 92 7.15 -6.64 7.34
C VAL A 92 6.78 -7.46 8.58
N ASP A 93 5.96 -6.87 9.44
CA ASP A 93 5.56 -7.53 10.68
C ASP A 93 4.56 -8.66 10.44
N CYS A 94 3.55 -8.39 9.63
CA CYS A 94 2.50 -9.35 9.32
C CYS A 94 1.71 -8.93 8.09
N VAL A 95 1.00 -9.89 7.52
CA VAL A 95 0.01 -9.63 6.47
C VAL A 95 -1.34 -9.47 7.15
N LEU A 96 -1.96 -8.31 6.98
CA LEU A 96 -3.28 -8.00 7.55
C LEU A 96 -4.42 -8.61 6.73
N GLY A 97 -4.20 -8.70 5.43
CA GLY A 97 -5.17 -9.20 4.48
C GLY A 97 -4.70 -8.96 3.06
N ARG A 98 -5.63 -8.97 2.13
CA ARG A 98 -5.34 -8.80 0.72
C ARG A 98 -6.40 -7.96 0.04
N LEU A 99 -5.98 -6.99 -0.77
CA LEU A 99 -6.89 -6.24 -1.64
C LEU A 99 -7.22 -7.12 -2.85
N PRO A 100 -8.48 -7.54 -3.02
CA PRO A 100 -8.81 -8.55 -4.05
C PRO A 100 -8.74 -8.02 -5.47
N ASP A 101 -8.99 -6.72 -5.68
CA ASP A 101 -9.01 -6.10 -7.00
C ASP A 101 -8.06 -4.90 -7.00
N MET A 102 -7.06 -4.96 -7.88
CA MET A 102 -6.03 -3.93 -8.00
C MET A 102 -6.29 -2.93 -9.13
N GLN A 103 -7.44 -3.00 -9.81
CA GLN A 103 -7.68 -2.15 -10.99
C GLN A 103 -7.64 -0.66 -10.67
N LEU A 104 -8.28 -0.25 -9.57
CA LEU A 104 -8.27 1.17 -9.16
C LEU A 104 -6.88 1.62 -8.74
N VAL A 105 -6.13 0.74 -8.09
CA VAL A 105 -4.73 1.02 -7.70
C VAL A 105 -3.86 1.16 -8.93
N ASP A 106 -4.02 0.28 -9.91
CA ASP A 106 -3.27 0.34 -11.17
C ASP A 106 -3.55 1.65 -11.91
N ALA A 107 -4.81 2.08 -11.97
CA ALA A 107 -5.18 3.35 -12.59
C ALA A 107 -4.55 4.54 -11.87
N ALA A 108 -4.56 4.51 -10.53
CA ALA A 108 -3.95 5.56 -9.73
C ALA A 108 -2.42 5.59 -9.92
N LEU A 109 -1.76 4.44 -9.98
CA LEU A 109 -0.33 4.34 -10.25
C LEU A 109 0.03 4.88 -11.64
N LYS A 110 -0.76 4.57 -12.65
CA LYS A 110 -0.55 5.10 -14.00
C LYS A 110 -0.62 6.61 -14.00
N HIS A 111 -1.58 7.17 -13.27
CA HIS A 111 -1.70 8.63 -13.14
C HIS A 111 -0.48 9.22 -12.43
N THR A 112 -0.11 8.67 -11.30
CA THR A 112 1.02 9.14 -10.47
C THR A 112 2.35 9.11 -11.25
N LEU A 113 2.56 8.03 -12.00
CA LEU A 113 3.83 7.76 -12.68
C LEU A 113 3.82 8.16 -14.16
N ALA A 114 2.73 8.76 -14.64
CA ALA A 114 2.56 9.17 -16.04
C ALA A 114 2.75 8.00 -17.01
N LEU A 115 2.22 6.85 -16.68
CA LEU A 115 2.25 5.67 -17.56
C LEU A 115 1.02 5.63 -18.44
N ALA A 116 1.21 5.14 -19.65
CA ALA A 116 0.14 5.02 -20.64
C ALA A 116 -0.88 3.93 -20.22
#